data_006faefe9e59a3d22dd1591d9f3c4491
#
_entry.id   006faefe9e59a3d22dd1591d9f3c4491
#
_cell.length_a   1.000
_cell.length_b   1.000
_cell.length_c   1.000
_cell.angle_alpha   90.00
_cell.angle_beta   90.00
_cell.angle_gamma   90.00
#
_symmetry.space_group_name_H-M   'P 1'
#
loop_
_entity.id
_entity.type
_entity.pdbx_description
1 polymer ?
#
loop_
_entity_poly.entity_id
_entity_poly.type
_entity_poly.pdbx_seq_one_letter_code
_entity_poly.pdbx_strand_id
1 'polypeptide(L)'
;MDQSNAQAAALHIATYSGWYRFAARNGSWEKTHKALTFWKLTSLQVDPEDAGHVYVATEHSGLFVSRDGGSQWQRPKPNVPRLTTNALLALPGSILAGTWPAALYRARNGSAWQELDGVRLGATGGSFPPSPELSARVRFLAADNQTPRRLFAAIEVGGMLVSDDDGAHWSQVKEGLDDPDVHQILPSARHPGVVLAACGEGVYRSTDRGEHWQKITPAGARTFGSSVSEDGNGALYLGVALDRPNTWLRQERANAALFVSTDGGVKWQAAMEGVDGGIMALCPGIDSDGVFVSTSEGDVLQFNQAGARKIISGLPAITALALGA
;
A
#
# COMPACT_ATOMS: atom_id res chain seq x y z
N MET A 1 37.25 18.92 0.19
CA MET A 1 36.18 18.72 1.22
C MET A 1 34.89 18.50 0.44
N ASP A 2 34.67 17.28 0.08
CA ASP A 2 33.53 16.87 -0.70
C ASP A 2 32.41 16.54 0.30
N GLN A 3 31.54 17.51 0.53
CA GLN A 3 30.28 17.23 1.22
C GLN A 3 29.43 16.47 0.19
N SER A 4 29.45 15.15 0.29
CA SER A 4 28.51 14.30 -0.41
C SER A 4 27.12 14.87 -0.18
N ASN A 5 26.51 15.31 -1.29
CA ASN A 5 25.14 15.81 -1.36
C ASN A 5 24.22 14.60 -1.15
N ALA A 6 24.18 14.08 0.07
CA ALA A 6 23.20 13.07 0.43
C ALA A 6 21.84 13.72 0.23
N GLN A 7 21.13 13.29 -0.80
CA GLN A 7 19.81 13.79 -1.11
C GLN A 7 18.92 13.60 0.12
N ALA A 8 18.35 14.70 0.62
CA ALA A 8 17.52 14.64 1.83
C ALA A 8 16.33 13.70 1.58
N ALA A 9 16.09 12.77 2.49
CA ALA A 9 14.98 11.86 2.41
C ALA A 9 13.67 12.62 2.14
N ALA A 10 12.90 12.13 1.19
CA ALA A 10 11.66 12.74 0.76
C ALA A 10 10.46 11.81 1.02
N LEU A 11 9.43 12.35 1.65
CA LEU A 11 8.16 11.65 1.83
C LEU A 11 7.16 12.15 0.77
N HIS A 12 6.74 11.26 -0.09
CA HIS A 12 5.69 11.47 -1.07
C HIS A 12 4.36 11.02 -0.48
N ILE A 13 3.32 11.83 -0.63
CA ILE A 13 2.01 11.62 -0.03
C ILE A 13 0.92 11.78 -1.08
N ALA A 14 0.15 10.73 -1.33
CA ALA A 14 -1.06 10.77 -2.12
C ALA A 14 -2.27 11.01 -1.21
N THR A 15 -3.21 11.86 -1.64
CA THR A 15 -4.39 12.23 -0.88
C THR A 15 -5.66 12.22 -1.74
N TYR A 16 -6.81 12.42 -1.12
CA TYR A 16 -8.07 12.65 -1.83
C TYR A 16 -8.09 13.95 -2.65
N SER A 17 -7.10 14.84 -2.47
CA SER A 17 -6.99 16.11 -3.20
C SER A 17 -5.54 16.45 -3.51
N GLY A 18 -4.90 15.56 -4.28
CA GLY A 18 -3.58 15.79 -4.83
C GLY A 18 -2.43 15.07 -4.15
N TRP A 19 -1.25 15.36 -4.67
CA TRP A 19 0.02 14.84 -4.25
C TRP A 19 0.84 15.94 -3.55
N TYR A 20 1.58 15.53 -2.52
CA TYR A 20 2.46 16.40 -1.74
C TYR A 20 3.83 15.75 -1.58
N ARG A 21 4.88 16.56 -1.52
CA ARG A 21 6.24 16.12 -1.18
C ARG A 21 6.75 16.93 -0.01
N PHE A 22 7.30 16.23 0.97
CA PHE A 22 8.01 16.80 2.11
C PHE A 22 9.45 16.31 2.10
N ALA A 23 10.38 17.17 2.48
CA ALA A 23 11.79 16.81 2.65
C ALA A 23 12.19 16.94 4.12
N ALA A 24 12.99 16.00 4.60
CA ALA A 24 13.57 16.08 5.93
C ALA A 24 14.66 17.15 5.96
N ARG A 25 14.53 18.15 6.83
CA ARG A 25 15.51 19.22 7.01
C ARG A 25 15.63 19.59 8.47
N ASN A 26 16.85 19.55 9.03
CA ASN A 26 17.13 19.97 10.41
C ASN A 26 16.15 19.35 11.44
N GLY A 27 15.80 18.07 11.29
CA GLY A 27 14.92 17.34 12.22
C GLY A 27 13.42 17.65 12.06
N SER A 28 13.03 18.42 11.05
CA SER A 28 11.64 18.73 10.67
C SER A 28 11.33 18.27 9.23
N TRP A 29 10.03 18.19 8.91
CA TRP A 29 9.56 17.88 7.57
C TRP A 29 8.98 19.13 6.92
N GLU A 30 9.59 19.60 5.86
CA GLU A 30 9.18 20.79 5.14
C GLU A 30 8.49 20.42 3.83
N LYS A 31 7.31 21.01 3.58
CA LYS A 31 6.60 20.85 2.32
C LYS A 31 7.38 21.52 1.19
N THR A 32 7.83 20.73 0.23
CA THR A 32 8.60 21.23 -0.94
C THR A 32 7.75 21.38 -2.18
N HIS A 33 6.78 20.47 -2.41
CA HIS A 33 5.94 20.47 -3.60
C HIS A 33 4.50 20.10 -3.28
N LYS A 34 3.60 20.57 -4.16
CA LYS A 34 2.18 20.20 -4.20
C LYS A 34 1.73 20.20 -5.66
N ALA A 35 1.06 19.14 -6.08
CA ALA A 35 0.55 18.98 -7.44
C ALA A 35 -0.72 18.15 -7.50
N LEU A 36 -1.34 18.05 -8.69
CA LEU A 36 -2.47 17.17 -8.97
C LEU A 36 -3.69 17.39 -8.06
N THR A 37 -3.94 18.62 -7.64
CA THR A 37 -4.92 18.96 -6.59
C THR A 37 -6.39 18.74 -6.97
N PHE A 38 -6.67 18.50 -8.25
CA PHE A 38 -8.01 18.23 -8.75
C PHE A 38 -8.36 16.74 -8.83
N TRP A 39 -7.41 15.87 -8.45
CA TRP A 39 -7.60 14.42 -8.53
C TRP A 39 -7.55 13.76 -7.17
N LYS A 40 -8.48 12.82 -6.96
CA LYS A 40 -8.37 11.84 -5.90
C LYS A 40 -7.35 10.80 -6.32
N LEU A 41 -6.25 10.73 -5.59
CA LEU A 41 -5.20 9.77 -5.82
C LEU A 41 -5.51 8.48 -5.03
N THR A 42 -5.21 7.34 -5.62
CA THR A 42 -5.58 6.03 -5.09
C THR A 42 -4.37 5.18 -4.73
N SER A 43 -3.25 5.41 -5.40
CA SER A 43 -1.99 4.69 -5.18
C SER A 43 -0.80 5.57 -5.57
N LEU A 44 0.34 5.27 -4.98
CA LEU A 44 1.59 5.99 -5.16
C LEU A 44 2.75 5.00 -5.11
N GLN A 45 3.67 5.13 -6.06
CA GLN A 45 4.93 4.37 -6.09
C GLN A 45 6.09 5.28 -6.49
N VAL A 46 7.25 5.04 -5.90
CA VAL A 46 8.55 5.55 -6.37
C VAL A 46 9.25 4.39 -7.07
N ASP A 47 9.88 4.66 -8.18
CA ASP A 47 10.64 3.65 -8.92
C ASP A 47 11.81 3.16 -8.05
N PRO A 48 12.01 1.84 -7.90
CA PRO A 48 13.07 1.31 -7.05
C PRO A 48 14.49 1.58 -7.60
N GLU A 49 14.62 1.90 -8.89
CA GLU A 49 15.90 2.19 -9.54
C GLU A 49 16.13 3.68 -9.77
N ASP A 50 15.08 4.51 -9.71
CA ASP A 50 15.16 5.96 -9.94
C ASP A 50 14.19 6.73 -9.03
N ALA A 51 14.69 7.26 -7.93
CA ALA A 51 13.90 8.04 -6.98
C ALA A 51 13.25 9.32 -7.57
N GLY A 52 13.73 9.80 -8.70
CA GLY A 52 13.09 10.87 -9.47
C GLY A 52 11.82 10.42 -10.19
N HIS A 53 11.65 9.13 -10.39
CA HIS A 53 10.54 8.56 -11.14
C HIS A 53 9.40 8.18 -10.18
N VAL A 54 8.34 8.98 -10.18
CA VAL A 54 7.20 8.83 -9.27
C VAL A 54 5.93 8.57 -10.07
N TYR A 55 5.17 7.57 -9.67
CA TYR A 55 3.91 7.17 -10.28
C TYR A 55 2.76 7.41 -9.30
N VAL A 56 1.67 7.99 -9.77
CA VAL A 56 0.42 8.09 -9.01
C VAL A 56 -0.76 7.61 -9.84
N ALA A 57 -1.63 6.83 -9.22
CA ALA A 57 -2.89 6.40 -9.80
C ALA A 57 -4.03 7.28 -9.32
N THR A 58 -5.08 7.37 -10.11
CA THR A 58 -6.26 8.18 -9.82
C THR A 58 -7.56 7.40 -9.96
N GLU A 59 -8.59 7.89 -9.30
CA GLU A 59 -9.91 7.26 -9.33
C GLU A 59 -10.56 7.27 -10.74
N HIS A 60 -10.30 8.31 -11.57
CA HIS A 60 -11.00 8.44 -12.86
C HIS A 60 -10.14 8.95 -14.03
N SER A 61 -8.83 9.08 -13.84
CA SER A 61 -7.96 9.68 -14.84
C SER A 61 -6.73 8.84 -15.22
N GLY A 62 -6.70 7.58 -14.76
CA GLY A 62 -5.58 6.68 -14.99
C GLY A 62 -4.33 7.10 -14.21
N LEU A 63 -3.21 7.13 -14.87
CA LEU A 63 -1.90 7.36 -14.29
C LEU A 63 -1.37 8.76 -14.59
N PHE A 64 -0.64 9.32 -13.62
CA PHE A 64 0.30 10.41 -13.82
C PHE A 64 1.71 9.96 -13.42
N VAL A 65 2.70 10.47 -14.11
CA VAL A 65 4.12 10.14 -13.92
C VAL A 65 4.93 11.42 -13.82
N SER A 66 5.84 11.46 -12.87
CA SER A 66 6.92 12.44 -12.78
C SER A 66 8.26 11.73 -13.02
N ARG A 67 9.24 12.43 -13.61
CA ARG A 67 10.62 11.96 -13.81
C ARG A 67 11.64 12.86 -13.11
N ASP A 68 11.18 13.80 -12.31
CA ASP A 68 11.97 14.83 -11.63
C ASP A 68 11.56 15.03 -10.17
N GLY A 69 11.18 13.93 -9.52
CA GLY A 69 10.80 13.91 -8.10
C GLY A 69 9.51 14.67 -7.79
N GLY A 70 8.63 14.83 -8.78
CA GLY A 70 7.32 15.48 -8.61
C GLY A 70 7.30 16.96 -9.00
N SER A 71 8.37 17.50 -9.57
CA SER A 71 8.40 18.90 -10.04
C SER A 71 7.49 19.10 -11.26
N GLN A 72 7.45 18.12 -12.15
CA GLN A 72 6.55 18.10 -13.30
C GLN A 72 5.80 16.78 -13.39
N TRP A 73 4.56 16.83 -13.86
CA TRP A 73 3.68 15.68 -13.99
C TRP A 73 3.11 15.60 -15.39
N GLN A 74 3.08 14.38 -15.94
CA GLN A 74 2.50 14.12 -17.25
C GLN A 74 1.65 12.85 -17.22
N ARG A 75 0.66 12.80 -18.11
CA ARG A 75 -0.08 11.56 -18.38
C ARG A 75 0.68 10.76 -19.43
N PRO A 76 1.05 9.50 -19.17
CA PRO A 76 1.73 8.66 -20.17
C PRO A 76 0.82 8.48 -21.40
N LYS A 77 1.43 8.28 -22.56
CA LYS A 77 0.75 8.02 -23.84
C LYS A 77 1.35 6.76 -24.47
N PRO A 78 0.61 5.66 -24.56
CA PRO A 78 -0.77 5.47 -24.04
C PRO A 78 -0.83 5.45 -22.52
N ASN A 79 -1.95 5.84 -21.94
CA ASN A 79 -2.23 5.65 -20.53
C ASN A 79 -2.77 4.24 -20.29
N VAL A 80 -2.87 3.83 -19.00
CA VAL A 80 -3.52 2.57 -18.63
C VAL A 80 -4.93 2.52 -19.24
N PRO A 81 -5.34 1.37 -19.83
CA PRO A 81 -6.60 1.28 -20.59
C PRO A 81 -7.86 1.54 -19.76
N ARG A 82 -7.81 1.29 -18.44
CA ARG A 82 -8.89 1.59 -17.51
C ARG A 82 -8.52 2.76 -16.61
N LEU A 83 -9.34 3.80 -16.63
CA LEU A 83 -9.01 5.07 -15.96
C LEU A 83 -9.18 5.03 -14.43
N THR A 84 -10.01 4.12 -13.87
CA THR A 84 -10.06 3.88 -12.43
C THR A 84 -8.97 2.89 -12.06
N THR A 85 -7.84 3.40 -11.66
CA THR A 85 -6.66 2.63 -11.26
C THR A 85 -6.50 2.73 -9.75
N ASN A 86 -6.42 1.59 -9.03
CA ASN A 86 -6.42 1.57 -7.57
C ASN A 86 -5.11 1.06 -6.97
N ALA A 87 -4.34 0.29 -7.73
CA ALA A 87 -3.08 -0.29 -7.27
C ALA A 87 -1.97 -0.06 -8.28
N LEU A 88 -0.77 0.20 -7.79
CA LEU A 88 0.46 0.27 -8.56
C LEU A 88 1.52 -0.60 -7.91
N LEU A 89 2.38 -1.19 -8.71
CA LEU A 89 3.60 -1.85 -8.27
C LEU A 89 4.71 -1.53 -9.26
N ALA A 90 5.66 -0.71 -8.83
CA ALA A 90 6.88 -0.44 -9.59
C ALA A 90 7.91 -1.54 -9.31
N LEU A 91 8.42 -2.12 -10.36
CA LEU A 91 9.48 -3.14 -10.36
C LEU A 91 10.61 -2.71 -11.29
N PRO A 92 11.82 -3.23 -11.15
CA PRO A 92 12.91 -2.93 -12.08
C PRO A 92 12.47 -3.09 -13.54
N GLY A 93 12.54 -1.99 -14.30
CA GLY A 93 12.16 -1.95 -15.72
C GLY A 93 10.68 -2.15 -16.02
N SER A 94 9.78 -2.21 -15.05
CA SER A 94 8.34 -2.36 -15.31
C SER A 94 7.44 -1.76 -14.24
N ILE A 95 6.21 -1.46 -14.63
CA ILE A 95 5.15 -1.07 -13.71
C ILE A 95 3.88 -1.87 -13.96
N LEU A 96 3.25 -2.34 -12.89
CA LEU A 96 1.94 -2.96 -12.92
C LEU A 96 0.88 -1.98 -12.41
N ALA A 97 -0.30 -2.04 -13.01
CA ALA A 97 -1.45 -1.23 -12.64
C ALA A 97 -2.69 -2.10 -12.48
N GLY A 98 -3.26 -2.07 -11.29
CA GLY A 98 -4.50 -2.75 -10.96
C GLY A 98 -5.69 -1.81 -10.97
N THR A 99 -6.83 -2.24 -11.51
CA THR A 99 -7.96 -1.36 -11.84
C THR A 99 -9.28 -1.78 -11.20
N TRP A 100 -10.27 -0.93 -11.38
CA TRP A 100 -11.69 -1.20 -11.15
C TRP A 100 -12.49 -0.98 -12.46
N PRO A 101 -13.32 -1.93 -12.91
CA PRO A 101 -13.40 -3.33 -12.47
C PRO A 101 -12.05 -4.05 -12.54
N ALA A 102 -11.90 -5.15 -11.77
CA ALA A 102 -10.63 -5.83 -11.61
C ALA A 102 -10.04 -6.26 -12.97
N ALA A 103 -8.89 -5.72 -13.29
CA ALA A 103 -8.00 -6.11 -14.36
C ALA A 103 -6.58 -5.69 -13.99
N LEU A 104 -5.61 -6.34 -14.55
CA LEU A 104 -4.20 -6.05 -14.30
C LEU A 104 -3.50 -5.75 -15.62
N TYR A 105 -2.75 -4.68 -15.64
CA TYR A 105 -1.97 -4.23 -16.79
C TYR A 105 -0.51 -4.08 -16.42
N ARG A 106 0.38 -4.33 -17.38
CA ARG A 106 1.81 -4.11 -17.25
C ARG A 106 2.34 -3.27 -18.40
N ALA A 107 3.23 -2.34 -18.09
CA ALA A 107 4.10 -1.67 -19.05
C ALA A 107 5.56 -1.94 -18.71
N ARG A 108 6.39 -2.35 -19.68
CA ARG A 108 7.83 -2.58 -19.52
C ARG A 108 8.61 -1.48 -20.24
N ASN A 109 9.59 -0.88 -19.55
CA ASN A 109 10.48 0.14 -20.13
C ASN A 109 9.74 1.23 -20.93
N GLY A 110 8.58 1.68 -20.41
CA GLY A 110 7.75 2.70 -21.07
C GLY A 110 6.99 2.23 -22.32
N SER A 111 6.92 0.92 -22.58
CA SER A 111 6.12 0.35 -23.66
C SER A 111 4.60 0.54 -23.47
N ALA A 112 3.83 0.15 -24.48
CA ALA A 112 2.36 0.10 -24.35
C ALA A 112 1.93 -0.87 -23.26
N TRP A 113 0.81 -0.55 -22.62
CA TRP A 113 0.20 -1.39 -21.59
C TRP A 113 -0.31 -2.70 -22.19
N GLN A 114 0.09 -3.80 -21.58
CA GLN A 114 -0.41 -5.14 -21.88
C GLN A 114 -1.33 -5.58 -20.74
N GLU A 115 -2.53 -6.05 -21.07
CA GLU A 115 -3.40 -6.71 -20.11
C GLU A 115 -2.83 -8.09 -19.77
N LEU A 116 -2.78 -8.40 -18.47
CA LEU A 116 -2.36 -9.71 -17.96
C LEU A 116 -3.61 -10.60 -17.80
N ASP A 117 -3.60 -11.74 -18.48
CA ASP A 117 -4.70 -12.70 -18.45
C ASP A 117 -4.84 -13.38 -17.08
N GLY A 118 -6.03 -13.88 -16.77
CA GLY A 118 -6.31 -14.64 -15.55
C GLY A 118 -6.80 -13.82 -14.36
N VAL A 119 -6.52 -12.51 -14.26
CA VAL A 119 -7.02 -11.68 -13.17
C VAL A 119 -8.53 -11.50 -13.24
N ARG A 120 -9.09 -11.37 -14.43
CA ARG A 120 -10.56 -11.33 -14.64
C ARG A 120 -11.24 -12.64 -14.23
N LEU A 121 -10.62 -13.78 -14.51
CA LEU A 121 -11.15 -15.10 -14.18
C LEU A 121 -11.09 -15.37 -12.67
N GLY A 122 -10.03 -14.95 -11.99
CA GLY A 122 -9.90 -15.03 -10.54
C GLY A 122 -10.96 -14.19 -9.81
N ALA A 123 -11.27 -13.02 -10.32
CA ALA A 123 -12.31 -12.15 -9.78
C ALA A 123 -13.74 -12.68 -10.00
N THR A 124 -13.94 -13.62 -10.92
CA THR A 124 -15.26 -14.22 -11.23
C THR A 124 -15.46 -15.60 -10.60
N GLY A 125 -14.41 -16.24 -10.11
CA GLY A 125 -14.45 -17.61 -9.58
C GLY A 125 -14.95 -17.77 -8.15
N GLY A 126 -15.24 -16.70 -7.45
CA GLY A 126 -15.83 -16.70 -6.11
C GLY A 126 -17.20 -16.03 -6.14
N SER A 127 -18.14 -16.55 -5.39
CA SER A 127 -19.50 -16.05 -5.16
C SER A 127 -19.47 -14.62 -4.55
N PHE A 128 -19.05 -13.60 -5.30
CA PHE A 128 -19.00 -12.23 -4.86
C PHE A 128 -19.74 -11.28 -5.75
N PRO A 129 -20.29 -10.26 -5.06
CA PRO A 129 -21.73 -10.26 -4.88
C PRO A 129 -22.41 -10.05 -6.21
N PRO A 130 -23.66 -10.46 -6.37
CA PRO A 130 -24.42 -10.36 -7.63
C PRO A 130 -24.81 -8.92 -8.00
N SER A 131 -24.13 -7.90 -7.42
CA SER A 131 -24.39 -6.50 -7.74
C SER A 131 -23.30 -5.94 -8.65
N PRO A 132 -23.64 -5.37 -9.83
CA PRO A 132 -22.68 -4.64 -10.66
C PRO A 132 -22.00 -3.47 -9.95
N GLU A 133 -22.61 -2.95 -8.89
CA GLU A 133 -22.13 -1.82 -8.08
C GLU A 133 -21.01 -2.21 -7.13
N LEU A 134 -20.85 -3.50 -6.87
CA LEU A 134 -19.80 -4.07 -6.00
C LEU A 134 -18.85 -4.96 -6.78
N SER A 135 -18.54 -4.63 -8.03
CA SER A 135 -17.57 -5.40 -8.80
C SER A 135 -16.20 -5.35 -8.13
N ALA A 136 -15.54 -6.51 -8.09
CA ALA A 136 -14.19 -6.66 -7.55
C ALA A 136 -13.21 -5.64 -8.17
N ARG A 137 -12.27 -5.15 -7.36
CA ARG A 137 -11.19 -4.26 -7.79
C ARG A 137 -9.84 -4.76 -7.31
N VAL A 138 -8.80 -4.54 -8.09
CA VAL A 138 -7.43 -4.79 -7.62
C VAL A 138 -7.06 -3.68 -6.65
N ARG A 139 -6.97 -4.02 -5.37
CA ARG A 139 -6.77 -3.06 -4.27
C ARG A 139 -5.30 -2.83 -3.97
N PHE A 140 -4.48 -3.89 -4.07
CA PHE A 140 -3.06 -3.83 -3.77
C PHE A 140 -2.29 -4.83 -4.62
N LEU A 141 -1.01 -4.55 -4.84
CA LEU A 141 -0.07 -5.41 -5.55
C LEU A 141 1.23 -5.50 -4.75
N ALA A 142 1.81 -6.68 -4.67
CA ALA A 142 3.10 -6.89 -4.04
C ALA A 142 3.93 -7.90 -4.84
N ALA A 143 5.26 -7.81 -4.71
CA ALA A 143 6.20 -8.83 -5.16
C ALA A 143 6.91 -9.45 -3.96
N ASP A 144 7.20 -10.72 -4.03
CA ASP A 144 8.03 -11.41 -3.04
C ASP A 144 9.49 -10.94 -3.19
N ASN A 145 10.05 -10.35 -2.13
CA ASN A 145 11.41 -9.83 -2.15
C ASN A 145 12.49 -10.91 -2.35
N GLN A 146 12.19 -12.16 -2.02
CA GLN A 146 13.12 -13.29 -2.15
C GLN A 146 12.96 -14.03 -3.48
N THR A 147 11.78 -13.94 -4.07
CA THR A 147 11.44 -14.53 -5.35
C THR A 147 10.69 -13.50 -6.19
N PRO A 148 11.38 -12.56 -6.84
CA PRO A 148 10.74 -11.41 -7.52
C PRO A 148 9.75 -11.78 -8.63
N ARG A 149 9.79 -13.03 -9.11
CA ARG A 149 8.78 -13.55 -10.05
C ARG A 149 7.45 -13.92 -9.39
N ARG A 150 7.44 -14.07 -8.04
CA ARG A 150 6.21 -14.30 -7.29
C ARG A 150 5.54 -12.97 -6.99
N LEU A 151 4.34 -12.83 -7.52
CA LEU A 151 3.51 -11.63 -7.40
C LEU A 151 2.21 -11.97 -6.68
N PHE A 152 1.70 -10.97 -5.94
CA PHE A 152 0.42 -11.05 -5.25
C PHE A 152 -0.48 -9.92 -5.71
N ALA A 153 -1.77 -10.21 -5.89
CA ALA A 153 -2.80 -9.22 -6.13
C ALA A 153 -3.94 -9.38 -5.12
N ALA A 154 -4.13 -8.36 -4.29
CA ALA A 154 -5.30 -8.25 -3.42
C ALA A 154 -6.49 -7.77 -4.24
N ILE A 155 -7.54 -8.57 -4.26
CA ILE A 155 -8.80 -8.26 -4.93
C ILE A 155 -9.81 -7.93 -3.83
N GLU A 156 -10.08 -6.64 -3.63
CA GLU A 156 -11.11 -6.23 -2.67
C GLU A 156 -12.44 -6.85 -3.07
N VAL A 157 -13.03 -7.61 -2.13
CA VAL A 157 -14.24 -8.42 -2.37
C VAL A 157 -14.03 -9.53 -3.41
N GLY A 158 -12.80 -10.03 -3.57
CA GLY A 158 -12.46 -11.08 -4.54
C GLY A 158 -11.34 -12.02 -4.06
N GLY A 159 -10.80 -11.79 -2.85
CA GLY A 159 -9.73 -12.61 -2.27
C GLY A 159 -8.33 -12.21 -2.74
N MET A 160 -7.46 -13.19 -2.87
CA MET A 160 -6.06 -12.99 -3.27
C MET A 160 -5.71 -13.87 -4.46
N LEU A 161 -4.99 -13.30 -5.40
CA LEU A 161 -4.38 -14.02 -6.52
C LEU A 161 -2.86 -14.04 -6.35
N VAL A 162 -2.25 -15.14 -6.75
CA VAL A 162 -0.80 -15.35 -6.74
C VAL A 162 -0.36 -15.79 -8.14
N SER A 163 0.80 -15.28 -8.55
CA SER A 163 1.52 -15.72 -9.75
C SER A 163 2.94 -16.09 -9.36
N ASP A 164 3.48 -17.20 -9.90
CA ASP A 164 4.86 -17.63 -9.71
C ASP A 164 5.74 -17.39 -10.93
N ASP A 165 5.17 -16.85 -12.00
CA ASP A 165 5.81 -16.71 -13.30
C ASP A 165 5.80 -15.28 -13.84
N ASP A 166 5.94 -14.30 -12.92
CA ASP A 166 5.99 -12.89 -13.25
C ASP A 166 4.69 -12.39 -13.89
N GLY A 167 3.54 -12.90 -13.43
CA GLY A 167 2.22 -12.48 -13.83
C GLY A 167 1.71 -13.07 -15.14
N ALA A 168 2.38 -14.11 -15.69
CA ALA A 168 1.88 -14.79 -16.88
C ALA A 168 0.64 -15.65 -16.58
N HIS A 169 0.63 -16.30 -15.42
CA HIS A 169 -0.53 -17.07 -14.93
C HIS A 169 -0.84 -16.70 -13.48
N TRP A 170 -2.12 -16.69 -13.14
CA TRP A 170 -2.62 -16.36 -11.81
C TRP A 170 -3.51 -17.45 -11.26
N SER A 171 -3.34 -17.78 -10.00
CA SER A 171 -4.19 -18.72 -9.25
C SER A 171 -4.77 -18.05 -8.01
N GLN A 172 -5.98 -18.46 -7.63
CA GLN A 172 -6.63 -17.94 -6.43
C GLN A 172 -6.12 -18.68 -5.20
N VAL A 173 -5.73 -17.92 -4.18
CA VAL A 173 -5.46 -18.46 -2.83
C VAL A 173 -6.78 -18.86 -2.18
N LYS A 174 -6.83 -20.08 -1.63
CA LYS A 174 -8.08 -20.63 -1.05
C LYS A 174 -7.90 -21.18 0.35
N GLU A 175 -6.67 -21.54 0.75
CA GLU A 175 -6.46 -22.29 1.98
C GLU A 175 -6.19 -21.38 3.17
N GLY A 176 -7.18 -21.30 4.08
CA GLY A 176 -7.08 -20.56 5.33
C GLY A 176 -7.22 -19.05 5.22
N LEU A 177 -7.41 -18.48 4.00
CA LEU A 177 -7.77 -17.09 3.80
C LEU A 177 -9.28 -16.96 3.60
N ASP A 178 -10.01 -16.98 4.70
CA ASP A 178 -11.48 -17.05 4.68
C ASP A 178 -12.14 -15.69 4.39
N ASP A 179 -11.40 -14.58 4.57
CA ASP A 179 -11.89 -13.24 4.30
C ASP A 179 -11.48 -12.77 2.90
N PRO A 180 -12.44 -12.59 2.00
CA PRO A 180 -12.17 -12.18 0.63
C PRO A 180 -11.93 -10.67 0.45
N ASP A 181 -12.11 -9.86 1.49
CA ASP A 181 -11.93 -8.41 1.46
C ASP A 181 -10.47 -8.04 1.79
N VAL A 182 -9.56 -8.39 0.89
CA VAL A 182 -8.11 -8.19 1.08
C VAL A 182 -7.71 -6.76 0.70
N HIS A 183 -7.17 -6.01 1.66
CA HIS A 183 -6.79 -4.61 1.50
C HIS A 183 -5.33 -4.43 1.14
N GLN A 184 -4.43 -5.15 1.82
CA GLN A 184 -2.98 -5.04 1.61
C GLN A 184 -2.29 -6.37 1.89
N ILE A 185 -1.20 -6.62 1.18
CA ILE A 185 -0.35 -7.81 1.30
C ILE A 185 1.08 -7.35 1.51
N LEU A 186 1.79 -8.01 2.43
CA LEU A 186 3.20 -7.76 2.71
C LEU A 186 3.97 -9.08 2.71
N PRO A 187 4.66 -9.45 1.62
CA PRO A 187 5.73 -10.42 1.68
C PRO A 187 6.90 -9.84 2.47
N SER A 188 7.28 -10.49 3.58
CA SER A 188 8.35 -10.00 4.44
C SER A 188 9.71 -10.13 3.74
N ALA A 189 10.51 -9.07 3.81
CA ALA A 189 11.87 -9.08 3.29
C ALA A 189 12.85 -9.74 4.28
N ARG A 190 12.56 -9.68 5.58
CA ARG A 190 13.44 -10.13 6.66
C ARG A 190 13.06 -11.47 7.28
N HIS A 191 11.81 -11.90 7.12
CA HIS A 191 11.32 -13.18 7.63
C HIS A 191 10.97 -14.10 6.46
N PRO A 192 11.90 -14.99 6.03
CA PRO A 192 11.69 -15.86 4.87
C PRO A 192 10.41 -16.67 4.96
N GLY A 193 9.60 -16.63 3.89
CA GLY A 193 8.34 -17.33 3.80
C GLY A 193 7.15 -16.66 4.50
N VAL A 194 7.39 -15.64 5.32
CA VAL A 194 6.30 -14.91 5.98
C VAL A 194 5.64 -13.94 5.01
N VAL A 195 4.32 -14.04 4.91
CA VAL A 195 3.46 -13.07 4.22
C VAL A 195 2.33 -12.67 5.16
N LEU A 196 2.06 -11.37 5.24
CA LEU A 196 0.90 -10.83 5.97
C LEU A 196 -0.16 -10.33 5.00
N ALA A 197 -1.43 -10.49 5.37
CA ALA A 197 -2.57 -9.90 4.67
C ALA A 197 -3.47 -9.15 5.65
N ALA A 198 -3.72 -7.87 5.40
CA ALA A 198 -4.70 -7.08 6.10
C ALA A 198 -6.03 -7.18 5.35
N CYS A 199 -7.10 -7.58 6.06
CA CYS A 199 -8.41 -7.87 5.49
C CYS A 199 -9.53 -7.16 6.26
N GLY A 200 -10.73 -7.18 5.70
CA GLY A 200 -11.91 -6.51 6.27
C GLY A 200 -12.33 -7.03 7.65
N GLU A 201 -12.12 -8.32 7.93
CA GLU A 201 -12.52 -8.98 9.18
C GLU A 201 -11.35 -9.60 9.93
N GLY A 202 -10.11 -9.21 9.61
CA GLY A 202 -8.95 -9.70 10.32
C GLY A 202 -7.63 -9.47 9.61
N VAL A 203 -6.61 -10.07 10.19
CA VAL A 203 -5.28 -10.14 9.64
C VAL A 203 -4.88 -11.60 9.52
N TYR A 204 -4.24 -11.93 8.44
CA TYR A 204 -3.80 -13.29 8.15
C TYR A 204 -2.30 -13.33 7.99
N ARG A 205 -1.71 -14.45 8.37
CA ARG A 205 -0.29 -14.74 8.26
C ARG A 205 -0.08 -16.08 7.58
N SER A 206 0.82 -16.09 6.62
CA SER A 206 1.40 -17.29 6.02
C SER A 206 2.85 -17.44 6.46
N THR A 207 3.37 -18.67 6.48
CA THR A 207 4.79 -18.99 6.71
C THR A 207 5.40 -19.78 5.56
N ASP A 208 4.64 -20.01 4.53
CA ASP A 208 5.01 -20.80 3.34
C ASP A 208 4.77 -20.01 2.05
N ARG A 209 5.05 -18.72 2.10
CA ARG A 209 4.98 -17.79 0.96
C ARG A 209 3.58 -17.61 0.40
N GLY A 210 2.54 -17.75 1.24
CA GLY A 210 1.16 -17.48 0.88
C GLY A 210 0.40 -18.70 0.33
N GLU A 211 0.90 -19.92 0.53
CA GLU A 211 0.18 -21.15 0.17
C GLU A 211 -0.93 -21.44 1.18
N HIS A 212 -0.61 -21.38 2.49
CA HIS A 212 -1.56 -21.60 3.58
C HIS A 212 -1.59 -20.39 4.51
N TRP A 213 -2.76 -20.06 5.01
CA TRP A 213 -2.98 -18.88 5.82
C TRP A 213 -3.62 -19.21 7.15
N GLN A 214 -3.22 -18.48 8.16
CA GLN A 214 -3.80 -18.54 9.49
C GLN A 214 -4.25 -17.13 9.88
N LYS A 215 -5.51 -17.02 10.34
CA LYS A 215 -6.00 -15.78 10.93
C LYS A 215 -5.26 -15.51 12.22
N ILE A 216 -4.72 -14.31 12.33
CA ILE A 216 -4.09 -13.81 13.55
C ILE A 216 -4.92 -12.65 14.09
N THR A 217 -5.05 -12.56 15.41
CA THR A 217 -5.79 -11.46 16.04
C THR A 217 -4.84 -10.78 17.03
N PRO A 218 -4.22 -9.68 16.63
CA PRO A 218 -3.21 -9.02 17.45
C PRO A 218 -3.74 -8.51 18.79
N ALA A 219 -4.98 -8.01 18.83
CA ALA A 219 -5.63 -7.61 20.08
C ALA A 219 -7.10 -7.22 19.95
N GLY A 220 -7.92 -7.75 20.83
CA GLY A 220 -9.25 -7.24 21.17
C GLY A 220 -10.26 -7.23 20.03
N ALA A 221 -11.18 -6.25 20.08
CA ALA A 221 -12.30 -6.14 19.14
C ALA A 221 -11.94 -5.47 17.80
N ARG A 222 -10.70 -5.10 17.55
CA ARG A 222 -10.27 -4.44 16.31
C ARG A 222 -10.04 -5.49 15.24
N THR A 223 -11.03 -5.70 14.40
CA THR A 223 -11.00 -6.73 13.36
C THR A 223 -10.63 -6.18 11.98
N PHE A 224 -10.84 -4.89 11.72
CA PHE A 224 -10.53 -4.30 10.42
C PHE A 224 -9.02 -4.07 10.27
N GLY A 225 -8.35 -4.88 9.46
CA GLY A 225 -6.97 -4.67 9.06
C GLY A 225 -6.89 -3.64 7.92
N SER A 226 -6.21 -2.52 8.16
CA SER A 226 -6.12 -1.44 7.16
C SER A 226 -4.82 -1.48 6.37
N SER A 227 -3.69 -1.73 7.03
CA SER A 227 -2.38 -1.66 6.41
C SER A 227 -1.32 -2.48 7.16
N VAL A 228 -0.30 -2.92 6.44
CA VAL A 228 0.86 -3.65 6.96
C VAL A 228 2.15 -3.03 6.42
N SER A 229 3.24 -3.08 7.21
CA SER A 229 4.56 -2.62 6.80
C SER A 229 5.65 -3.40 7.52
N GLU A 230 6.87 -3.35 7.01
CA GLU A 230 8.07 -3.90 7.64
C GLU A 230 9.16 -2.83 7.61
N ASP A 231 9.86 -2.61 8.72
CA ASP A 231 11.01 -1.72 8.73
C ASP A 231 12.30 -2.44 8.29
N GLY A 232 13.36 -1.69 8.13
CA GLY A 232 14.66 -2.24 7.71
C GLY A 232 15.30 -3.21 8.70
N ASN A 233 14.85 -3.24 9.95
CA ASN A 233 15.30 -4.18 11.00
C ASN A 233 14.44 -5.45 11.04
N GLY A 234 13.33 -5.51 10.27
CA GLY A 234 12.42 -6.65 10.22
C GLY A 234 11.28 -6.58 11.24
N ALA A 235 11.10 -5.47 11.93
CA ALA A 235 9.90 -5.30 12.72
C ALA A 235 8.69 -5.10 11.79
N LEU A 236 7.65 -5.89 12.05
CA LEU A 236 6.40 -5.86 11.29
C LEU A 236 5.41 -4.94 12.01
N TYR A 237 4.73 -4.11 11.23
CA TYR A 237 3.74 -3.15 11.72
C TYR A 237 2.39 -3.42 11.10
N LEU A 238 1.34 -3.26 11.90
CA LEU A 238 -0.03 -3.53 11.51
C LEU A 238 -0.94 -2.39 11.98
N GLY A 239 -1.59 -1.73 11.05
CA GLY A 239 -2.68 -0.79 11.29
C GLY A 239 -4.01 -1.53 11.36
N VAL A 240 -4.76 -1.34 12.45
CA VAL A 240 -6.09 -1.93 12.64
C VAL A 240 -7.08 -0.90 13.10
N ALA A 241 -8.37 -1.14 12.89
CA ALA A 241 -9.46 -0.33 13.38
C ALA A 241 -10.61 -1.22 13.89
N LEU A 242 -11.53 -0.60 14.63
CA LEU A 242 -12.69 -1.30 15.17
C LEU A 242 -13.65 -1.72 14.05
N ASP A 243 -13.79 -0.86 13.01
CA ASP A 243 -14.76 -1.06 11.93
C ASP A 243 -14.24 -0.42 10.62
N ARG A 244 -15.04 -0.46 9.58
CA ARG A 244 -14.73 -0.01 8.20
C ARG A 244 -14.63 1.52 8.08
N PRO A 245 -13.89 2.06 7.11
CA PRO A 245 -13.69 3.51 6.94
C PRO A 245 -14.96 4.35 6.81
N ASN A 246 -16.04 3.82 6.24
CA ASN A 246 -17.29 4.56 6.08
C ASN A 246 -18.02 4.82 7.43
N THR A 247 -17.66 4.13 8.49
CA THR A 247 -18.21 4.33 9.83
C THR A 247 -17.42 5.36 10.65
N TRP A 248 -16.14 5.56 10.33
CA TRP A 248 -15.24 6.43 11.10
C TRP A 248 -15.73 7.88 11.19
N LEU A 249 -16.21 8.43 10.06
CA LEU A 249 -16.75 9.80 9.99
C LEU A 249 -18.11 9.95 10.68
N ARG A 250 -18.88 8.87 10.83
CA ARG A 250 -20.24 8.93 11.39
C ARG A 250 -20.29 8.72 12.90
N GLN A 251 -19.34 8.01 13.45
CA GLN A 251 -19.34 7.56 14.86
C GLN A 251 -18.17 8.14 15.66
N GLU A 252 -17.40 9.06 15.06
CA GLU A 252 -16.22 9.71 15.67
C GLU A 252 -15.11 8.74 16.11
N ARG A 253 -15.11 7.45 15.64
CA ARG A 253 -14.19 6.48 16.21
C ARG A 253 -13.80 5.36 15.25
N ALA A 254 -12.69 5.54 14.53
CA ALA A 254 -11.97 4.38 14.02
C ALA A 254 -11.46 3.50 15.16
N ASN A 255 -11.24 4.07 16.35
CA ASN A 255 -10.54 3.42 17.47
C ASN A 255 -9.31 2.66 16.94
N ALA A 256 -8.55 3.34 16.06
CA ALA A 256 -7.44 2.72 15.38
C ALA A 256 -6.25 2.51 16.31
N ALA A 257 -5.47 1.49 15.99
CA ALA A 257 -4.25 1.18 16.71
C ALA A 257 -3.17 0.69 15.76
N LEU A 258 -1.92 0.96 16.12
CA LEU A 258 -0.73 0.39 15.51
C LEU A 258 -0.20 -0.73 16.41
N PHE A 259 0.02 -1.91 15.85
CA PHE A 259 0.70 -3.00 16.51
C PHE A 259 2.06 -3.25 15.87
N VAL A 260 3.01 -3.75 16.68
CA VAL A 260 4.35 -4.13 16.24
C VAL A 260 4.65 -5.56 16.65
N SER A 261 5.35 -6.28 15.79
CA SER A 261 5.93 -7.61 16.05
C SER A 261 7.38 -7.63 15.63
N THR A 262 8.24 -8.19 16.50
CA THR A 262 9.68 -8.38 16.24
C THR A 262 10.07 -9.84 16.04
N ASP A 263 9.10 -10.75 16.02
CA ASP A 263 9.30 -12.19 15.91
C ASP A 263 8.60 -12.81 14.68
N GLY A 264 8.51 -12.05 13.60
CA GLY A 264 7.91 -12.50 12.33
C GLY A 264 6.40 -12.64 12.39
N GLY A 265 5.70 -11.83 13.21
CA GLY A 265 4.26 -11.80 13.29
C GLY A 265 3.64 -12.89 14.16
N VAL A 266 4.41 -13.49 15.07
CA VAL A 266 3.91 -14.49 16.04
C VAL A 266 3.27 -13.81 17.24
N LYS A 267 3.94 -12.81 17.80
CA LYS A 267 3.45 -11.99 18.92
C LYS A 267 3.37 -10.54 18.51
N TRP A 268 2.31 -9.89 18.95
CA TRP A 268 2.03 -8.50 18.64
C TRP A 268 1.87 -7.69 19.92
N GLN A 269 2.44 -6.49 19.93
CA GLN A 269 2.31 -5.53 21.02
C GLN A 269 1.70 -4.25 20.49
N ALA A 270 0.85 -3.61 21.29
CA ALA A 270 0.32 -2.30 20.94
C ALA A 270 1.46 -1.27 20.97
N ALA A 271 1.69 -0.63 19.84
CA ALA A 271 2.67 0.45 19.67
C ALA A 271 2.00 1.83 19.84
N MET A 272 0.78 1.98 19.33
CA MET A 272 -0.06 3.17 19.51
C MET A 272 -1.51 2.73 19.60
N GLU A 273 -2.28 3.34 20.52
CA GLU A 273 -3.71 3.14 20.66
C GLU A 273 -4.45 4.48 20.62
N GLY A 274 -5.73 4.45 20.27
CA GLY A 274 -6.56 5.63 20.21
C GLY A 274 -6.08 6.66 19.19
N VAL A 275 -5.60 6.17 18.03
CA VAL A 275 -5.17 7.05 16.93
C VAL A 275 -6.41 7.80 16.42
N ASP A 276 -6.31 9.13 16.36
CA ASP A 276 -7.36 9.97 15.78
C ASP A 276 -7.54 9.65 14.29
N GLY A 277 -8.76 9.34 13.92
CA GLY A 277 -9.06 8.80 12.59
C GLY A 277 -8.61 7.36 12.42
N GLY A 278 -8.74 6.81 11.19
CA GLY A 278 -8.25 5.49 10.82
C GLY A 278 -6.82 5.54 10.30
N ILE A 279 -6.02 4.49 10.56
CA ILE A 279 -4.72 4.32 9.90
C ILE A 279 -4.98 3.93 8.45
N MET A 280 -4.49 4.75 7.52
CA MET A 280 -4.76 4.60 6.08
C MET A 280 -3.62 3.92 5.33
N ALA A 281 -2.38 4.27 5.64
CA ALA A 281 -1.20 3.67 5.03
C ALA A 281 -0.03 3.68 6.01
N LEU A 282 0.81 2.67 5.88
CA LEU A 282 2.10 2.55 6.54
C LEU A 282 3.21 2.58 5.48
N CYS A 283 4.33 3.22 5.83
CA CYS A 283 5.53 3.27 4.99
C CYS A 283 6.75 3.07 5.89
N PRO A 284 7.74 2.25 5.50
CA PRO A 284 8.97 2.11 6.27
C PRO A 284 9.60 3.45 6.62
N GLY A 285 10.17 3.56 7.81
CA GLY A 285 10.87 4.75 8.27
C GLY A 285 12.23 4.93 7.60
N ILE A 286 12.85 6.09 7.86
CA ILE A 286 14.24 6.35 7.49
C ILE A 286 15.15 5.55 8.44
N ASP A 287 16.36 5.25 7.98
CA ASP A 287 17.43 4.61 8.78
C ASP A 287 17.03 3.25 9.36
N SER A 288 16.16 2.54 8.66
CA SER A 288 15.75 1.18 9.02
C SER A 288 15.01 1.05 10.36
N ASP A 289 14.60 2.15 11.01
CA ASP A 289 13.92 2.13 12.30
C ASP A 289 12.51 2.72 12.20
N GLY A 290 11.52 1.90 12.53
CA GLY A 290 10.14 2.32 12.65
C GLY A 290 9.39 2.53 11.34
N VAL A 291 8.31 3.28 11.42
CA VAL A 291 7.33 3.42 10.35
C VAL A 291 6.69 4.82 10.33
N PHE A 292 6.38 5.32 9.14
CA PHE A 292 5.44 6.43 8.95
C PHE A 292 4.01 5.90 8.93
N VAL A 293 3.15 6.55 9.68
CA VAL A 293 1.74 6.20 9.85
C VAL A 293 0.89 7.36 9.34
N SER A 294 0.08 7.14 8.33
CA SER A 294 -0.88 8.16 7.87
C SER A 294 -2.28 7.89 8.39
N THR A 295 -3.05 8.96 8.57
CA THR A 295 -4.42 8.89 9.07
C THR A 295 -5.45 9.42 8.07
N SER A 296 -6.71 9.04 8.27
CA SER A 296 -7.85 9.59 7.52
C SER A 296 -8.05 11.09 7.74
N GLU A 297 -7.53 11.63 8.86
CA GLU A 297 -7.59 13.05 9.20
C GLU A 297 -6.51 13.89 8.52
N GLY A 298 -5.64 13.27 7.70
CA GLY A 298 -4.59 13.97 6.97
C GLY A 298 -3.34 14.25 7.79
N ASP A 299 -3.13 13.48 8.85
CA ASP A 299 -1.92 13.53 9.65
C ASP A 299 -0.92 12.43 9.22
N VAL A 300 0.37 12.72 9.38
CA VAL A 300 1.43 11.73 9.35
C VAL A 300 2.18 11.75 10.68
N LEU A 301 2.28 10.56 11.28
CA LEU A 301 3.09 10.31 12.46
C LEU A 301 4.32 9.51 12.06
N GLN A 302 5.42 9.75 12.72
CA GLN A 302 6.60 8.89 12.72
C GLN A 302 6.59 8.10 14.02
N PHE A 303 6.64 6.79 13.92
CA PHE A 303 6.78 5.89 15.06
C PHE A 303 8.11 5.15 14.97
N ASN A 304 8.86 5.13 16.07
CA ASN A 304 10.11 4.36 16.24
C ASN A 304 10.30 4.01 17.71
N GLN A 305 11.48 3.54 18.08
CA GLN A 305 11.83 3.18 19.49
C GLN A 305 11.67 4.37 20.47
N ALA A 306 11.81 5.61 20.00
CA ALA A 306 11.58 6.80 20.82
C ALA A 306 10.10 7.13 21.04
N GLY A 307 9.20 6.41 20.39
CA GLY A 307 7.76 6.59 20.45
C GLY A 307 7.17 7.25 19.21
N ALA A 308 5.93 7.74 19.33
CA ALA A 308 5.19 8.37 18.23
C ALA A 308 5.33 9.89 18.25
N ARG A 309 5.57 10.48 17.09
CA ARG A 309 5.59 11.94 16.91
C ARG A 309 4.80 12.33 15.67
N LYS A 310 3.85 13.25 15.79
CA LYS A 310 3.18 13.87 14.65
C LYS A 310 4.16 14.77 13.91
N ILE A 311 4.37 14.55 12.63
CA ILE A 311 5.37 15.25 11.80
C ILE A 311 4.74 16.12 10.71
N ILE A 312 3.56 15.77 10.24
CA ILE A 312 2.78 16.50 9.24
C ILE A 312 1.32 16.49 9.67
N SER A 313 0.59 17.58 9.41
CA SER A 313 -0.84 17.68 9.69
C SER A 313 -1.57 18.57 8.69
N GLY A 314 -2.90 18.48 8.69
CA GLY A 314 -3.77 19.36 7.90
C GLY A 314 -3.76 19.07 6.40
N LEU A 315 -3.39 17.87 5.99
CA LEU A 315 -3.58 17.42 4.62
C LEU A 315 -5.01 16.88 4.40
N PRO A 316 -5.49 16.81 3.16
CA PRO A 316 -6.66 15.97 2.86
C PRO A 316 -6.41 14.52 3.26
N ALA A 317 -7.48 13.73 3.41
CA ALA A 317 -7.37 12.31 3.75
C ALA A 317 -6.31 11.60 2.89
N ILE A 318 -5.35 10.96 3.56
CA ILE A 318 -4.19 10.36 2.91
C ILE A 318 -4.56 8.96 2.41
N THR A 319 -4.13 8.60 1.22
CA THR A 319 -4.41 7.31 0.59
C THR A 319 -3.17 6.42 0.46
N ALA A 320 -2.00 7.03 0.30
CA ALA A 320 -0.75 6.30 0.19
C ALA A 320 0.46 7.17 0.60
N LEU A 321 1.50 6.50 1.09
CA LEU A 321 2.80 7.05 1.42
C LEU A 321 3.89 6.31 0.64
N ALA A 322 4.94 7.01 0.24
CA ALA A 322 6.17 6.42 -0.28
C ALA A 322 7.38 7.26 0.14
N LEU A 323 8.44 6.60 0.55
CA LEU A 323 9.72 7.23 0.83
C LEU A 323 10.55 7.26 -0.46
N GLY A 324 11.08 8.43 -0.81
CA GLY A 324 12.06 8.62 -1.86
C GLY A 324 13.41 9.01 -1.26
N ALA A 325 14.47 8.65 -1.95
CA ALA A 325 15.83 9.01 -1.56
C ALA A 325 16.18 10.45 -2.00
#